data_958d1d4d1208a9ddb4cfc312f5ffc134
#
_entry.id   958d1d4d1208a9ddb4cfc312f5ffc134
#
_cell.length_a   1.000
_cell.length_b   1.000
_cell.length_c   1.000
_cell.angle_alpha   90.00
_cell.angle_beta   90.00
_cell.angle_gamma   90.00
#
_symmetry.space_group_name_H-M   'P 1'
#
loop_
_entity.id
_entity.type
_entity.pdbx_description
1 polymer ?
#
loop_
_entity_poly.entity_id
_entity_poly.type
_entity_poly.pdbx_seq_one_letter_code
_entity_poly.pdbx_strand_id
1 'polypeptide(L)'
;MKKILFASAECAPFVKTGGLGAVVGSLPKQLNHKKYDVRVVLPDYHCIDAKWREQMETLVTFPMYLGWRMQTVTVKTLKYEGIVYYFIENNFYFCGDSPYYDMWVDIEKFSYFSKAVLEMLSYLEFEPDIIHCHDWQSSLVPVFLKAFYCADPFYRNIKTVMTIHNLKFQGITEIDRLKDITGLPDDMFTYDKLEYNNSANLLKGGLVFADKITTCLLYT
;
A
#
# COMPACT_ATOMS: atom_id res chain seq x y z
N MET A 1 -8.71 3.56 -21.60
CA MET A 1 -7.35 3.80 -21.07
C MET A 1 -7.22 2.96 -19.82
N LYS A 2 -6.18 2.13 -19.69
CA LYS A 2 -6.01 1.31 -18.48
C LYS A 2 -5.57 2.17 -17.30
N LYS A 3 -6.18 1.93 -16.13
CA LYS A 3 -5.91 2.64 -14.88
C LYS A 3 -4.97 1.82 -14.00
N ILE A 4 -3.86 2.40 -13.58
CA ILE A 4 -2.85 1.73 -12.73
C ILE A 4 -2.63 2.56 -11.49
N LEU A 5 -2.79 1.96 -10.32
CA LEU A 5 -2.47 2.56 -9.03
C LEU A 5 -1.19 1.93 -8.47
N PHE A 6 -0.15 2.72 -8.27
CA PHE A 6 1.04 2.33 -7.54
C PHE A 6 0.80 2.54 -6.04
N ALA A 7 0.92 1.50 -5.24
CA ALA A 7 0.81 1.57 -3.78
C ALA A 7 2.20 1.33 -3.15
N SER A 8 2.74 2.35 -2.49
CA SER A 8 4.11 2.31 -1.97
C SER A 8 4.26 3.10 -0.67
N ALA A 9 5.17 2.64 0.19
CA ALA A 9 5.57 3.39 1.38
C ALA A 9 6.44 4.60 1.07
N GLU A 10 7.12 4.61 -0.08
CA GLU A 10 8.01 5.69 -0.50
C GLU A 10 7.76 6.09 -1.95
N CYS A 11 7.94 7.37 -2.25
CA CYS A 11 7.95 7.91 -3.61
C CYS A 11 8.70 9.23 -3.65
N ALA A 12 9.78 9.32 -4.43
CA ALA A 12 10.44 10.60 -4.70
C ALA A 12 9.53 11.50 -5.56
N PRO A 13 9.48 12.83 -5.34
CA PRO A 13 10.35 13.61 -4.46
C PRO A 13 9.82 13.77 -3.02
N PHE A 14 8.70 13.16 -2.64
CA PHE A 14 8.01 13.40 -1.38
C PHE A 14 8.73 12.75 -0.21
N VAL A 15 8.99 11.44 -0.31
CA VAL A 15 9.73 10.67 0.67
C VAL A 15 10.60 9.62 -0.02
N LYS A 16 11.88 9.57 0.36
CA LYS A 16 12.84 8.62 -0.19
C LYS A 16 13.91 8.30 0.86
N THR A 17 13.95 7.05 1.30
CA THR A 17 15.02 6.54 2.16
C THR A 17 15.97 5.60 1.42
N GLY A 18 15.51 5.01 0.30
CA GLY A 18 16.27 4.03 -0.46
C GLY A 18 15.90 3.93 -1.94
N GLY A 19 16.17 2.76 -2.51
CA GLY A 19 15.92 2.45 -3.92
C GLY A 19 14.43 2.42 -4.26
N LEU A 20 13.58 1.95 -3.33
CA LEU A 20 12.13 1.91 -3.51
C LEU A 20 11.57 3.28 -3.90
N GLY A 21 11.88 4.32 -3.12
CA GLY A 21 11.40 5.67 -3.38
C GLY A 21 11.87 6.23 -4.73
N ALA A 22 13.09 5.88 -5.17
CA ALA A 22 13.62 6.28 -6.47
C ALA A 22 12.86 5.62 -7.63
N VAL A 23 12.57 4.32 -7.52
CA VAL A 23 11.84 3.57 -8.56
C VAL A 23 10.41 4.05 -8.68
N VAL A 24 9.68 4.19 -7.56
CA VAL A 24 8.29 4.65 -7.57
C VAL A 24 8.19 6.13 -7.97
N GLY A 25 9.24 6.92 -7.72
CA GLY A 25 9.31 8.31 -8.21
C GLY A 25 9.59 8.46 -9.70
N SER A 26 10.06 7.42 -10.39
CA SER A 26 10.45 7.48 -11.80
C SER A 26 9.58 6.62 -12.72
N LEU A 27 9.30 5.36 -12.35
CA LEU A 27 8.59 4.41 -13.21
C LEU A 27 7.18 4.87 -13.62
N PRO A 28 6.33 5.42 -12.74
CA PRO A 28 5.01 5.91 -13.12
C PRO A 28 5.04 6.93 -14.25
N LYS A 29 6.04 7.82 -14.24
CA LYS A 29 6.23 8.86 -15.27
C LYS A 29 6.55 8.27 -16.65
N GLN A 30 7.25 7.13 -16.68
CA GLN A 30 7.56 6.44 -17.94
C GLN A 30 6.37 5.67 -18.49
N LEU A 31 5.41 5.30 -17.63
CA LEU A 31 4.18 4.60 -18.02
C LEU A 31 3.02 5.55 -18.32
N ASN A 32 3.12 6.82 -17.90
CA ASN A 32 2.06 7.82 -18.10
C ASN A 32 2.07 8.34 -19.54
N HIS A 33 1.49 7.55 -20.41
CA HIS A 33 1.30 7.91 -21.81
C HIS A 33 -0.19 7.87 -22.15
N LYS A 34 -0.54 8.15 -23.40
CA LYS A 34 -1.91 8.12 -23.92
C LYS A 34 -2.68 6.81 -23.67
N LYS A 35 -1.99 5.74 -23.24
CA LYS A 35 -2.57 4.40 -23.00
C LYS A 35 -2.91 4.13 -21.54
N TYR A 36 -2.29 4.82 -20.59
CA TYR A 36 -2.39 4.53 -19.15
C TYR A 36 -2.73 5.78 -18.34
N ASP A 37 -3.71 5.67 -17.43
CA ASP A 37 -3.91 6.60 -16.29
C ASP A 37 -3.14 6.02 -15.11
N VAL A 38 -1.97 6.57 -14.83
CA VAL A 38 -1.11 6.10 -13.75
C VAL A 38 -1.19 7.05 -12.59
N ARG A 39 -1.53 6.53 -11.42
CA ARG A 39 -1.59 7.27 -10.16
C ARG A 39 -0.75 6.58 -9.10
N VAL A 40 -0.35 7.30 -8.08
CA VAL A 40 0.46 6.79 -6.97
C VAL A 40 -0.24 7.08 -5.67
N VAL A 41 -0.26 6.13 -4.74
CA VAL A 41 -0.70 6.35 -3.36
C VAL A 41 0.42 6.02 -2.39
N LEU A 42 0.61 6.92 -1.41
CA LEU A 42 1.59 6.78 -0.34
C LEU A 42 1.05 7.38 0.96
N PRO A 43 1.63 7.06 2.13
CA PRO A 43 1.26 7.71 3.38
C PRO A 43 1.64 9.18 3.40
N ASP A 44 0.80 10.03 4.02
CA ASP A 44 1.13 11.44 4.31
C ASP A 44 1.98 11.52 5.58
N TYR A 45 3.26 11.17 5.47
CA TYR A 45 4.19 11.28 6.60
C TYR A 45 4.44 12.73 6.99
N HIS A 46 4.55 13.00 8.29
CA HIS A 46 4.94 14.31 8.79
C HIS A 46 6.32 14.77 8.31
N CYS A 47 7.21 13.84 8.01
CA CYS A 47 8.54 14.14 7.46
C CYS A 47 8.53 14.59 5.98
N ILE A 48 7.39 14.57 5.30
CA ILE A 48 7.27 15.16 3.96
C ILE A 48 7.44 16.69 4.09
N ASP A 49 8.32 17.26 3.27
CA ASP A 49 8.63 18.70 3.26
C ASP A 49 7.35 19.54 3.16
N ALA A 50 7.26 20.59 3.97
CA ALA A 50 6.11 21.50 4.05
C ALA A 50 5.71 22.06 2.68
N LYS A 51 6.68 22.34 1.80
CA LYS A 51 6.44 22.81 0.43
C LYS A 51 5.51 21.89 -0.39
N TRP A 52 5.52 20.56 -0.11
CA TRP A 52 4.63 19.61 -0.75
C TRP A 52 3.29 19.52 -0.03
N ARG A 53 3.33 19.48 1.30
CA ARG A 53 2.11 19.35 2.12
C ARG A 53 1.17 20.54 1.97
N GLU A 54 1.70 21.76 1.81
CA GLU A 54 0.94 22.99 1.58
C GLU A 54 0.21 23.00 0.23
N GLN A 55 0.64 22.19 -0.74
CA GLN A 55 0.02 22.05 -2.05
C GLN A 55 -1.00 20.91 -2.13
N MET A 56 -1.10 20.09 -1.07
CA MET A 56 -2.05 18.98 -1.04
C MET A 56 -3.46 19.48 -0.77
N GLU A 57 -4.41 18.97 -1.55
CA GLU A 57 -5.84 19.23 -1.37
C GLU A 57 -6.51 17.99 -0.76
N THR A 58 -7.36 18.19 0.25
CA THR A 58 -8.16 17.11 0.82
C THR A 58 -9.31 16.75 -0.12
N LEU A 59 -9.40 15.48 -0.50
CA LEU A 59 -10.46 14.95 -1.34
C LEU A 59 -11.62 14.40 -0.52
N VAL A 60 -11.32 13.58 0.48
CA VAL A 60 -12.33 12.87 1.28
C VAL A 60 -11.77 12.48 2.64
N THR A 61 -12.66 12.40 3.63
CA THR A 61 -12.37 11.85 4.95
C THR A 61 -13.49 10.88 5.33
N PHE A 62 -13.12 9.68 5.76
CA PHE A 62 -14.07 8.62 6.12
C PHE A 62 -13.54 7.74 7.26
N PRO A 63 -14.43 7.08 8.03
CA PRO A 63 -14.02 6.08 9.01
C PRO A 63 -13.72 4.75 8.33
N MET A 64 -12.70 4.05 8.81
CA MET A 64 -12.32 2.71 8.37
C MET A 64 -12.04 1.81 9.59
N TYR A 65 -12.49 0.56 9.53
CA TYR A 65 -12.15 -0.44 10.52
C TYR A 65 -10.92 -1.24 10.08
N LEU A 66 -9.91 -1.33 10.96
CA LEU A 66 -8.81 -2.28 10.84
C LEU A 66 -8.95 -3.29 11.98
N GLY A 67 -9.39 -4.50 11.68
CA GLY A 67 -9.89 -5.42 12.70
C GLY A 67 -11.04 -4.76 13.47
N TRP A 68 -10.90 -4.66 14.78
CA TRP A 68 -11.87 -3.99 15.66
C TRP A 68 -11.59 -2.47 15.84
N ARG A 69 -10.45 -1.99 15.37
CA ARG A 69 -10.03 -0.60 15.53
C ARG A 69 -10.69 0.30 14.50
N MET A 70 -11.45 1.29 14.96
CA MET A 70 -11.95 2.34 14.07
C MET A 70 -10.91 3.45 13.96
N GLN A 71 -10.52 3.76 12.72
CA GLN A 71 -9.57 4.82 12.39
C GLN A 71 -10.15 5.75 11.34
N THR A 72 -9.71 6.99 11.33
CA THR A 72 -10.06 7.95 10.27
C THR A 72 -9.04 7.86 9.15
N VAL A 73 -9.53 7.80 7.91
CA VAL A 73 -8.73 7.95 6.70
C VAL A 73 -9.05 9.29 6.07
N THR A 74 -8.03 10.14 5.91
CA THR A 74 -8.13 11.35 5.08
C THR A 74 -7.27 11.14 3.85
N VAL A 75 -7.88 11.29 2.67
CA VAL A 75 -7.15 11.20 1.40
C VAL A 75 -6.92 12.61 0.86
N LYS A 76 -5.66 12.95 0.69
CA LYS A 76 -5.23 14.18 0.02
C LYS A 76 -4.69 13.88 -1.37
N THR A 77 -4.64 14.89 -2.22
CA THR A 77 -4.11 14.77 -3.59
C THR A 77 -3.16 15.90 -3.92
N LEU A 78 -2.22 15.59 -4.80
CA LEU A 78 -1.34 16.55 -5.44
C LEU A 78 -1.03 16.07 -6.86
N LYS A 79 -1.09 16.97 -7.84
CA LYS A 79 -0.63 16.68 -9.20
C LYS A 79 0.77 17.22 -9.40
N TYR A 80 1.70 16.33 -9.72
CA TYR A 80 3.10 16.70 -9.94
C TYR A 80 3.68 15.95 -11.15
N GLU A 81 4.36 16.65 -12.06
CA GLU A 81 4.94 16.12 -13.30
C GLU A 81 3.98 15.22 -14.11
N GLY A 82 2.72 15.60 -14.17
CA GLY A 82 1.68 14.90 -14.94
C GLY A 82 1.06 13.68 -14.26
N ILE A 83 1.58 13.28 -13.09
CA ILE A 83 1.05 12.18 -12.27
C ILE A 83 0.15 12.74 -11.17
N VAL A 84 -0.94 12.03 -10.88
CA VAL A 84 -1.79 12.27 -9.70
C VAL A 84 -1.27 11.42 -8.56
N TYR A 85 -0.95 12.07 -7.45
CA TYR A 85 -0.54 11.44 -6.20
C TYR A 85 -1.66 11.54 -5.19
N TYR A 86 -1.92 10.45 -4.49
CA TYR A 86 -2.78 10.38 -3.33
C TYR A 86 -1.93 10.19 -2.07
N PHE A 87 -2.30 10.88 -1.00
CA PHE A 87 -1.64 10.79 0.29
C PHE A 87 -2.66 10.38 1.33
N ILE A 88 -2.39 9.27 2.03
CA ILE A 88 -3.25 8.79 3.11
C ILE A 88 -2.74 9.38 4.42
N GLU A 89 -3.51 10.33 4.97
CA GLU A 89 -3.24 10.96 6.25
C GLU A 89 -3.92 10.19 7.39
N ASN A 90 -3.15 9.97 8.44
CA ASN A 90 -3.62 9.59 9.75
C ASN A 90 -2.58 10.01 10.79
N ASN A 91 -2.96 10.90 11.69
CA ASN A 91 -2.03 11.46 12.68
C ASN A 91 -1.58 10.47 13.76
N PHE A 92 -2.23 9.31 13.89
CA PHE A 92 -1.77 8.27 14.78
C PHE A 92 -0.64 7.44 14.16
N TYR A 93 -0.76 7.09 12.87
CA TYR A 93 0.20 6.20 12.19
C TYR A 93 1.36 6.93 11.52
N PHE A 94 1.15 8.16 11.02
CA PHE A 94 2.12 8.83 10.14
C PHE A 94 2.69 10.13 10.71
N CYS A 95 2.51 10.39 12.02
CA CYS A 95 2.92 11.64 12.67
C CYS A 95 4.42 11.75 12.96
N GLY A 96 5.21 10.73 12.77
CA GLY A 96 6.61 10.74 13.17
C GLY A 96 7.58 11.35 12.17
N ASP A 97 8.82 11.56 12.60
CA ASP A 97 9.89 12.19 11.84
C ASP A 97 10.56 11.25 10.82
N SER A 98 10.16 9.98 10.80
CA SER A 98 10.67 8.96 9.87
C SER A 98 9.52 8.12 9.32
N PRO A 99 9.60 7.66 8.05
CA PRO A 99 8.62 6.72 7.50
C PRO A 99 8.69 5.34 8.17
N TYR A 100 9.81 4.99 8.79
CA TYR A 100 10.02 3.69 9.43
C TYR A 100 10.49 3.86 10.87
N TYR A 101 10.00 2.98 11.73
CA TYR A 101 10.39 2.86 13.13
C TYR A 101 10.91 1.45 13.42
N ASP A 102 10.26 0.74 14.33
CA ASP A 102 10.50 -0.67 14.55
C ASP A 102 9.40 -1.53 13.91
N MET A 103 9.68 -2.82 13.75
CA MET A 103 8.75 -3.74 13.11
C MET A 103 7.41 -3.86 13.86
N TRP A 104 7.42 -3.67 15.19
CA TRP A 104 6.21 -3.74 15.99
C TRP A 104 5.22 -2.63 15.60
N VAL A 105 5.66 -1.39 15.54
CA VAL A 105 4.83 -0.25 15.12
C VAL A 105 4.49 -0.34 13.63
N ASP A 106 5.47 -0.66 12.81
CA ASP A 106 5.35 -0.63 11.35
C ASP A 106 4.38 -1.68 10.81
N ILE A 107 4.23 -2.85 11.45
CA ILE A 107 3.24 -3.86 11.05
C ILE A 107 1.81 -3.29 11.07
N GLU A 108 1.40 -2.66 12.16
CA GLU A 108 0.06 -2.09 12.26
C GLU A 108 -0.12 -0.90 11.32
N LYS A 109 0.86 -0.01 11.27
CA LYS A 109 0.90 1.15 10.39
C LYS A 109 0.71 0.78 8.91
N PHE A 110 1.44 -0.19 8.42
CA PHE A 110 1.35 -0.60 7.02
C PHE A 110 0.19 -1.56 6.73
N SER A 111 -0.34 -2.24 7.74
CA SER A 111 -1.64 -2.92 7.64
C SER A 111 -2.76 -1.90 7.45
N TYR A 112 -2.75 -0.82 8.23
CA TYR A 112 -3.68 0.30 8.04
C TYR A 112 -3.54 0.91 6.64
N PHE A 113 -2.33 1.24 6.20
CA PHE A 113 -2.08 1.79 4.86
C PHE A 113 -2.64 0.88 3.77
N SER A 114 -2.32 -0.41 3.81
CA SER A 114 -2.77 -1.38 2.81
C SER A 114 -4.30 -1.47 2.71
N LYS A 115 -5.00 -1.40 3.83
CA LYS A 115 -6.47 -1.40 3.84
C LYS A 115 -7.03 -0.08 3.32
N ALA A 116 -6.46 1.05 3.76
CA ALA A 116 -6.87 2.37 3.32
C ALA A 116 -6.71 2.58 1.80
N VAL A 117 -5.68 1.97 1.19
CA VAL A 117 -5.51 1.95 -0.27
C VAL A 117 -6.71 1.35 -0.98
N LEU A 118 -7.31 0.28 -0.46
CA LEU A 118 -8.51 -0.32 -1.05
C LEU A 118 -9.76 0.50 -0.75
N GLU A 119 -9.98 0.87 0.51
CA GLU A 119 -11.19 1.60 0.92
C GLU A 119 -11.34 2.94 0.19
N MET A 120 -10.26 3.71 -0.01
CA MET A 120 -10.33 5.00 -0.68
C MET A 120 -10.87 4.91 -2.11
N LEU A 121 -10.73 3.76 -2.80
CA LEU A 121 -11.07 3.62 -4.21
C LEU A 121 -12.55 3.88 -4.48
N SER A 122 -13.45 3.36 -3.63
CA SER A 122 -14.88 3.57 -3.74
C SER A 122 -15.28 5.01 -3.47
N TYR A 123 -14.62 5.69 -2.51
CA TYR A 123 -14.88 7.09 -2.19
C TYR A 123 -14.38 8.06 -3.28
N LEU A 124 -13.33 7.67 -4.01
CA LEU A 124 -12.79 8.46 -5.12
C LEU A 124 -13.41 8.11 -6.48
N GLU A 125 -14.34 7.14 -6.52
CA GLU A 125 -14.89 6.57 -7.76
C GLU A 125 -13.77 6.19 -8.76
N PHE A 126 -12.62 5.75 -8.21
CA PHE A 126 -11.47 5.34 -9.00
C PHE A 126 -11.31 3.82 -8.95
N GLU A 127 -11.75 3.16 -10.01
CA GLU A 127 -11.62 1.71 -10.20
C GLU A 127 -10.37 1.42 -11.05
N PRO A 128 -9.23 1.04 -10.43
CA PRO A 128 -8.02 0.69 -11.18
C PRO A 128 -8.17 -0.70 -11.83
N ASP A 129 -7.63 -0.86 -13.03
CA ASP A 129 -7.45 -2.20 -13.63
C ASP A 129 -6.36 -2.99 -12.89
N ILE A 130 -5.34 -2.26 -12.38
CA ILE A 130 -4.17 -2.85 -11.72
C ILE A 130 -3.80 -2.02 -10.49
N ILE A 131 -3.57 -2.70 -9.35
CA ILE A 131 -2.85 -2.14 -8.21
C ILE A 131 -1.45 -2.74 -8.19
N HIS A 132 -0.44 -1.89 -8.31
CA HIS A 132 0.97 -2.27 -8.30
C HIS A 132 1.55 -2.00 -6.92
N CYS A 133 1.75 -3.04 -6.14
CA CYS A 133 2.25 -3.02 -4.77
C CYS A 133 3.76 -3.20 -4.73
N HIS A 134 4.41 -2.53 -3.77
CA HIS A 134 5.87 -2.49 -3.65
C HIS A 134 6.32 -2.86 -2.24
N ASP A 135 7.11 -3.92 -2.12
CA ASP A 135 7.64 -4.48 -0.87
C ASP A 135 6.58 -4.84 0.18
N TRP A 136 7.01 -5.26 1.36
CA TRP A 136 6.14 -5.76 2.41
C TRP A 136 5.14 -4.72 2.95
N GLN A 137 5.46 -3.43 2.85
CA GLN A 137 4.62 -2.34 3.36
C GLN A 137 3.27 -2.20 2.64
N SER A 138 3.17 -2.67 1.41
CA SER A 138 1.92 -2.70 0.64
C SER A 138 1.43 -4.12 0.32
N SER A 139 2.09 -5.13 0.88
CA SER A 139 1.83 -6.53 0.57
C SER A 139 0.47 -7.05 1.06
N LEU A 140 -0.13 -6.41 2.05
CA LEU A 140 -1.47 -6.76 2.49
C LEU A 140 -2.59 -6.26 1.54
N VAL A 141 -2.29 -5.41 0.56
CA VAL A 141 -3.29 -5.00 -0.45
C VAL A 141 -3.84 -6.21 -1.21
N PRO A 142 -3.05 -7.07 -1.86
CA PRO A 142 -3.59 -8.27 -2.52
C PRO A 142 -4.23 -9.26 -1.54
N VAL A 143 -3.75 -9.35 -0.29
CA VAL A 143 -4.35 -10.21 0.75
C VAL A 143 -5.75 -9.73 1.10
N PHE A 144 -5.91 -8.46 1.45
CA PHE A 144 -7.21 -7.87 1.79
C PHE A 144 -8.17 -7.90 0.61
N LEU A 145 -7.69 -7.62 -0.61
CA LEU A 145 -8.50 -7.69 -1.81
C LEU A 145 -9.17 -9.07 -1.96
N LYS A 146 -8.44 -10.15 -1.70
CA LYS A 146 -8.97 -11.51 -1.75
C LYS A 146 -9.82 -11.88 -0.54
N ALA A 147 -9.41 -11.46 0.67
CA ALA A 147 -10.10 -11.85 1.90
C ALA A 147 -11.44 -11.12 2.10
N PHE A 148 -11.49 -9.82 1.76
CA PHE A 148 -12.62 -8.97 2.13
C PHE A 148 -13.41 -8.38 0.96
N TYR A 149 -12.79 -8.23 -0.22
CA TYR A 149 -13.39 -7.46 -1.32
C TYR A 149 -13.69 -8.28 -2.58
N CYS A 150 -13.30 -9.55 -2.65
CA CYS A 150 -13.45 -10.36 -3.88
C CYS A 150 -14.91 -10.57 -4.33
N ALA A 151 -15.87 -10.51 -3.41
CA ALA A 151 -17.30 -10.65 -3.71
C ALA A 151 -17.94 -9.34 -4.20
N ASP A 152 -17.32 -8.19 -3.95
CA ASP A 152 -17.84 -6.90 -4.35
C ASP A 152 -17.58 -6.65 -5.85
N PRO A 153 -18.62 -6.33 -6.64
CA PRO A 153 -18.49 -6.06 -8.08
C PRO A 153 -17.48 -4.96 -8.42
N PHE A 154 -17.28 -3.97 -7.56
CA PHE A 154 -16.33 -2.89 -7.75
C PHE A 154 -14.88 -3.40 -7.76
N TYR A 155 -14.54 -4.35 -6.87
CA TYR A 155 -13.16 -4.81 -6.67
C TYR A 155 -12.80 -6.09 -7.43
N ARG A 156 -13.78 -6.92 -7.81
CA ARG A 156 -13.55 -8.28 -8.33
C ARG A 156 -12.67 -8.39 -9.58
N ASN A 157 -12.60 -7.32 -10.38
CA ASN A 157 -11.84 -7.30 -11.63
C ASN A 157 -10.43 -6.70 -11.44
N ILE A 158 -10.14 -6.11 -10.30
CA ILE A 158 -8.84 -5.48 -10.01
C ILE A 158 -7.77 -6.56 -9.95
N LYS A 159 -6.69 -6.37 -10.71
CA LYS A 159 -5.51 -7.22 -10.70
C LYS A 159 -4.41 -6.61 -9.86
N THR A 160 -3.58 -7.46 -9.27
CA THR A 160 -2.48 -7.02 -8.41
C THR A 160 -1.14 -7.47 -8.98
N VAL A 161 -0.17 -6.56 -8.92
CA VAL A 161 1.24 -6.83 -9.20
C VAL A 161 2.03 -6.57 -7.93
N MET A 162 2.91 -7.48 -7.55
CA MET A 162 3.77 -7.34 -6.38
C MET A 162 5.23 -7.25 -6.83
N THR A 163 5.92 -6.14 -6.53
CA THR A 163 7.34 -5.95 -6.82
C THR A 163 8.18 -6.05 -5.55
N ILE A 164 9.22 -6.89 -5.58
CA ILE A 164 10.22 -7.01 -4.53
C ILE A 164 11.42 -6.11 -4.87
N HIS A 165 11.73 -5.16 -3.97
CA HIS A 165 12.94 -4.34 -4.02
C HIS A 165 13.99 -4.81 -3.02
N ASN A 166 13.55 -5.26 -1.83
CA ASN A 166 14.47 -5.73 -0.80
C ASN A 166 13.87 -6.92 -0.02
N LEU A 167 14.36 -8.12 -0.34
CA LEU A 167 13.88 -9.36 0.27
C LEU A 167 14.26 -9.50 1.76
N LYS A 168 15.19 -8.70 2.26
CA LYS A 168 15.61 -8.73 3.67
C LYS A 168 14.47 -8.35 4.62
N PHE A 169 13.60 -7.43 4.20
CA PHE A 169 12.50 -6.94 5.02
C PHE A 169 11.18 -7.57 4.53
N GLN A 170 10.54 -8.35 5.39
CA GLN A 170 9.39 -9.16 5.01
C GLN A 170 8.11 -8.88 5.81
N GLY A 171 8.19 -8.02 6.84
CA GLY A 171 7.03 -7.77 7.69
C GLY A 171 6.61 -9.02 8.46
N ILE A 172 7.52 -9.56 9.29
CA ILE A 172 7.25 -10.77 10.10
C ILE A 172 6.75 -10.38 11.48
N THR A 173 5.69 -11.04 11.92
CA THR A 173 5.08 -10.83 13.24
C THR A 173 4.38 -12.10 13.72
N GLU A 174 3.97 -12.12 14.99
CA GLU A 174 3.15 -13.21 15.55
C GLU A 174 1.80 -13.31 14.83
N ILE A 175 1.32 -14.53 14.61
CA ILE A 175 0.06 -14.81 13.92
C ILE A 175 -1.12 -14.15 14.65
N ASP A 176 -1.23 -14.36 15.97
CA ASP A 176 -2.34 -13.84 16.76
C ASP A 176 -2.36 -12.31 16.76
N ARG A 177 -1.18 -11.68 16.75
CA ARG A 177 -1.06 -10.24 16.63
C ARG A 177 -1.56 -9.73 15.29
N LEU A 178 -1.20 -10.36 14.17
CA LEU A 178 -1.67 -9.93 12.87
C LEU A 178 -3.18 -10.15 12.70
N LYS A 179 -3.73 -11.24 13.26
CA LYS A 179 -5.18 -11.45 13.34
C LYS A 179 -5.89 -10.33 14.09
N ASP A 180 -5.39 -9.97 15.26
CA ASP A 180 -5.95 -8.87 16.06
C ASP A 180 -5.91 -7.52 15.35
N ILE A 181 -4.80 -7.23 14.66
CA ILE A 181 -4.64 -6.00 13.89
C ILE A 181 -5.60 -5.97 12.70
N THR A 182 -5.65 -7.04 11.91
CA THR A 182 -6.25 -7.02 10.57
C THR A 182 -7.68 -7.53 10.51
N GLY A 183 -8.08 -8.39 11.46
CA GLY A 183 -9.35 -9.13 11.40
C GLY A 183 -9.37 -10.22 10.33
N LEU A 184 -8.21 -10.61 9.77
CA LEU A 184 -8.13 -11.71 8.81
C LEU A 184 -8.55 -13.03 9.44
N PRO A 185 -9.33 -13.85 8.74
CA PRO A 185 -9.80 -15.14 9.26
C PRO A 185 -8.66 -16.17 9.37
N ASP A 186 -8.86 -17.18 10.20
CA ASP A 186 -7.85 -18.20 10.52
C ASP A 186 -7.29 -18.92 9.30
N ASP A 187 -8.12 -19.15 8.28
CA ASP A 187 -7.72 -19.83 7.06
C ASP A 187 -6.73 -19.02 6.21
N MET A 188 -6.48 -17.75 6.52
CA MET A 188 -5.42 -16.96 5.90
C MET A 188 -4.02 -17.25 6.47
N PHE A 189 -3.94 -17.90 7.62
CA PHE A 189 -2.69 -18.19 8.35
C PHE A 189 -2.25 -19.66 8.20
N THR A 190 -2.37 -20.19 6.99
CA THR A 190 -1.92 -21.53 6.64
C THR A 190 -0.55 -21.48 5.95
N TYR A 191 0.16 -22.60 5.91
CA TYR A 191 1.48 -22.75 5.31
C TYR A 191 1.57 -22.27 3.85
N ASP A 192 0.51 -22.43 3.08
CA ASP A 192 0.40 -22.02 1.69
C ASP A 192 -0.01 -20.54 1.52
N LYS A 193 -0.27 -19.81 2.62
CA LYS A 193 -0.71 -18.40 2.61
C LYS A 193 0.24 -17.50 3.41
N LEU A 194 -0.19 -16.95 4.55
CA LEU A 194 0.62 -16.00 5.32
C LEU A 194 1.57 -16.65 6.33
N GLU A 195 1.31 -17.89 6.76
CA GLU A 195 2.17 -18.54 7.77
C GLU A 195 3.56 -18.83 7.20
N TYR A 196 4.61 -18.53 7.97
CA TYR A 196 6.00 -18.87 7.67
C TYR A 196 6.78 -19.04 8.98
N ASN A 197 7.28 -20.26 9.24
CA ASN A 197 8.04 -20.61 10.44
C ASN A 197 7.31 -20.24 11.75
N ASN A 198 6.05 -20.63 11.89
CA ASN A 198 5.16 -20.31 13.03
C ASN A 198 4.90 -18.82 13.25
N SER A 199 5.14 -17.99 12.26
CA SER A 199 4.88 -16.54 12.27
C SER A 199 4.03 -16.16 11.06
N ALA A 200 3.46 -14.98 11.06
CA ALA A 200 2.85 -14.37 9.89
C ALA A 200 3.91 -13.56 9.13
N ASN A 201 3.94 -13.72 7.81
CA ASN A 201 4.85 -13.02 6.92
C ASN A 201 4.04 -12.24 5.87
N LEU A 202 4.06 -10.91 5.97
CA LEU A 202 3.26 -10.02 5.14
C LEU A 202 3.70 -10.08 3.67
N LEU A 203 5.01 -10.07 3.42
CA LEU A 203 5.54 -10.15 2.04
C LEU A 203 5.13 -11.47 1.39
N LYS A 204 5.25 -12.60 2.11
CA LYS A 204 4.79 -13.90 1.62
C LYS A 204 3.31 -13.87 1.23
N GLY A 205 2.45 -13.32 2.11
CA GLY A 205 1.02 -13.15 1.80
C GLY A 205 0.82 -12.35 0.52
N GLY A 206 1.51 -11.22 0.38
CA GLY A 206 1.45 -10.41 -0.82
C GLY A 206 1.84 -11.16 -2.09
N LEU A 207 2.90 -11.96 -2.03
CA LEU A 207 3.37 -12.76 -3.16
C LEU A 207 2.40 -13.90 -3.53
N VAL A 208 1.83 -14.56 -2.52
CA VAL A 208 0.87 -15.67 -2.73
C VAL A 208 -0.43 -15.18 -3.38
N PHE A 209 -0.92 -14.02 -2.97
CA PHE A 209 -2.21 -13.50 -3.43
C PHE A 209 -2.12 -12.57 -4.65
N ALA A 210 -0.92 -12.13 -5.04
CA ALA A 210 -0.76 -11.28 -6.22
C ALA A 210 -0.99 -12.07 -7.53
N ASP A 211 -1.60 -11.40 -8.53
CA ASP A 211 -1.78 -11.99 -9.87
C ASP A 211 -0.44 -12.09 -10.63
N LYS A 212 0.51 -11.20 -10.34
CA LYS A 212 1.86 -11.20 -10.93
C LYS A 212 2.91 -10.75 -9.89
N ILE A 213 4.09 -11.34 -10.00
CA ILE A 213 5.26 -10.99 -9.19
C ILE A 213 6.36 -10.48 -10.12
N THR A 214 7.04 -9.43 -9.68
CA THR A 214 8.22 -8.86 -10.35
C THR A 214 9.32 -8.56 -9.35
N THR A 215 10.55 -8.42 -9.83
CA THR A 215 11.67 -7.92 -9.04
C THR A 215 12.26 -6.68 -9.70
N CYS A 216 12.75 -5.75 -8.90
CA CYS A 216 13.34 -4.51 -9.41
C CYS A 216 14.78 -4.69 -9.89
N LEU A 217 15.51 -5.66 -9.33
CA LEU A 217 16.92 -5.87 -9.58
C LEU A 217 17.12 -7.09 -10.48
N LEU A 218 17.88 -6.90 -11.57
CA LEU A 218 18.46 -8.00 -12.33
C LEU A 218 19.68 -8.49 -11.54
N TYR A 219 19.61 -9.68 -10.95
CA TYR A 219 20.78 -10.36 -10.44
C TYR A 219 21.35 -11.20 -11.58
N THR A 220 22.53 -10.82 -11.96
CA THR A 220 23.41 -11.64 -12.79
C THR A 220 24.29 -12.50 -11.89
#